data_7dc28459775db2ac05ae94264b15efa9
#
_entry.id   7dc28459775db2ac05ae94264b15efa9
#
_cell.length_a   1.000
_cell.length_b   1.000
_cell.length_c   1.000
_cell.angle_alpha   90.00
_cell.angle_beta   90.00
_cell.angle_gamma   90.00
#
_symmetry.space_group_name_H-M   'P 1'
#
loop_
_entity.id
_entity.type
_entity.pdbx_description
1 polymer ?
#
loop_
_entity_poly.entity_id
_entity_poly.type
_entity_poly.pdbx_seq_one_letter_code
_entity_poly.pdbx_strand_id
1 'polypeptide(L)'
;LLDYAVNAAANATADYVKKNLMLSDGTVKTAEASKRTSSAAQSLLAEYASTAFDRELLNTQRNWLAANQTTGDLGDDLRFLKALSAQKGYEVDAMELEQQLIARYFPGNQLSGKISLSDLDPSALSATHSPKLAEQALSVIEKGFIGSDFPLYYNEYNADKNSYSGQTVDMTQSLMTVYHLAQSGKVKKSTLQWLKNAVEGDGIRARYTTDGKVVAKYNYEMPALYGLTALIALETGEKSLFAQSLLLMENSRTFSSSDKNNGAFTTKNSDKAFDQCIALLVYANM
;
A
#
# COMPACT_ATOMS: atom_id res chain seq x y z
N LEU A 1 25.59 -0.56 -11.92
CA LEU A 1 24.82 0.30 -12.84
C LEU A 1 23.31 0.27 -12.52
N LEU A 2 22.73 -0.93 -12.29
CA LEU A 2 21.31 -1.07 -11.96
C LEU A 2 20.98 -0.39 -10.62
N ASP A 3 21.75 -0.68 -9.58
CA ASP A 3 21.57 -0.07 -8.24
C ASP A 3 21.70 1.46 -8.28
N TYR A 4 22.61 1.99 -9.10
CA TYR A 4 22.74 3.44 -9.27
C TYR A 4 21.50 4.07 -9.93
N ALA A 5 20.95 3.43 -10.95
CA ALA A 5 19.75 3.92 -11.64
C ALA A 5 18.52 3.85 -10.75
N VAL A 6 18.37 2.78 -9.95
CA VAL A 6 17.29 2.63 -8.97
C VAL A 6 17.37 3.71 -7.89
N ASN A 7 18.56 3.91 -7.32
CA ASN A 7 18.77 4.95 -6.30
C ASN A 7 18.50 6.35 -6.85
N ALA A 8 18.92 6.64 -8.09
CA ALA A 8 18.64 7.93 -8.72
C ALA A 8 17.13 8.14 -8.94
N ALA A 9 16.39 7.11 -9.35
CA ALA A 9 14.96 7.14 -9.50
C ALA A 9 14.25 7.35 -8.15
N ALA A 10 14.63 6.59 -7.13
CA ALA A 10 14.10 6.71 -5.78
C ALA A 10 14.33 8.11 -5.20
N ASN A 11 15.56 8.64 -5.33
CA ASN A 11 15.90 9.99 -4.86
C ASN A 11 15.06 11.06 -5.57
N ALA A 12 14.92 11.00 -6.90
CA ALA A 12 14.14 11.96 -7.65
C ALA A 12 12.66 11.95 -7.22
N THR A 13 12.08 10.78 -7.02
CA THR A 13 10.69 10.65 -6.54
C THR A 13 10.53 11.11 -5.09
N ALA A 14 11.47 10.75 -4.21
CA ALA A 14 11.46 11.20 -2.81
C ALA A 14 11.59 12.73 -2.71
N ASP A 15 12.48 13.34 -3.50
CA ASP A 15 12.65 14.79 -3.56
C ASP A 15 11.38 15.48 -4.06
N TYR A 16 10.74 14.90 -5.08
CA TYR A 16 9.45 15.40 -5.56
C TYR A 16 8.39 15.38 -4.46
N VAL A 17 8.23 14.28 -3.73
CA VAL A 17 7.28 14.15 -2.62
C VAL A 17 7.57 15.16 -1.52
N LYS A 18 8.84 15.23 -1.06
CA LYS A 18 9.26 16.16 0.01
C LYS A 18 9.00 17.62 -0.38
N LYS A 19 9.26 17.99 -1.63
CA LYS A 19 9.16 19.37 -2.12
C LYS A 19 7.74 19.81 -2.44
N ASN A 20 6.93 18.94 -3.06
CA ASN A 20 5.65 19.34 -3.66
C ASN A 20 4.42 18.80 -2.91
N LEU A 21 4.56 17.69 -2.19
CA LEU A 21 3.44 17.00 -1.55
C LEU A 21 3.47 17.07 -0.02
N MET A 22 4.65 17.16 0.59
CA MET A 22 4.79 17.17 2.06
C MET A 22 4.85 18.60 2.59
N LEU A 23 4.09 18.87 3.65
CA LEU A 23 4.14 20.13 4.40
C LEU A 23 5.25 20.07 5.46
N SER A 24 5.57 21.23 6.05
CA SER A 24 6.66 21.35 7.04
C SER A 24 6.46 20.54 8.32
N ASP A 25 5.21 20.21 8.66
CA ASP A 25 4.86 19.36 9.79
C ASP A 25 4.85 17.86 9.48
N GLY A 26 5.18 17.48 8.23
CA GLY A 26 5.15 16.09 7.74
C GLY A 26 3.83 15.67 7.12
N THR A 27 2.79 16.50 7.18
CA THR A 27 1.49 16.20 6.53
C THR A 27 1.68 16.04 5.02
N VAL A 28 1.10 15.00 4.43
CA VAL A 28 1.17 14.75 2.99
C VAL A 28 -0.16 15.07 2.32
N LYS A 29 -0.11 15.92 1.30
CA LYS A 29 -1.27 16.26 0.46
C LYS A 29 -1.59 15.11 -0.50
N THR A 30 -2.84 15.01 -0.93
CA THR A 30 -3.25 13.99 -1.91
C THR A 30 -2.65 14.19 -3.30
N ALA A 31 -2.31 15.44 -3.66
CA ALA A 31 -1.65 15.88 -4.90
C ALA A 31 -1.12 17.31 -4.70
N GLU A 32 -0.20 17.79 -5.57
CA GLU A 32 0.40 19.13 -5.47
C GLU A 32 -0.65 20.25 -5.38
N ALA A 33 -1.65 20.22 -6.25
CA ALA A 33 -2.72 21.21 -6.30
C ALA A 33 -3.85 20.99 -5.25
N SER A 34 -3.79 19.93 -4.45
CA SER A 34 -4.83 19.57 -3.50
C SER A 34 -4.63 20.27 -2.15
N LYS A 35 -5.75 20.64 -1.52
CA LYS A 35 -5.79 21.02 -0.10
C LYS A 35 -6.08 19.83 0.82
N ARG A 36 -6.50 18.68 0.25
CA ARG A 36 -6.77 17.46 1.02
C ARG A 36 -5.46 16.73 1.34
N THR A 37 -5.44 16.07 2.48
CA THR A 37 -4.32 15.28 2.98
C THR A 37 -4.59 13.78 2.80
N SER A 38 -3.54 12.97 2.85
CA SER A 38 -3.59 11.53 2.65
C SER A 38 -2.81 10.80 3.75
N SER A 39 -3.51 10.23 4.71
CA SER A 39 -2.92 9.37 5.74
C SER A 39 -2.29 8.11 5.13
N ALA A 40 -2.91 7.59 4.05
CA ALA A 40 -2.35 6.46 3.31
C ALA A 40 -0.97 6.78 2.72
N ALA A 41 -0.81 7.95 2.08
CA ALA A 41 0.48 8.39 1.59
C ALA A 41 1.49 8.62 2.73
N GLN A 42 1.06 9.18 3.86
CA GLN A 42 1.93 9.37 5.03
C GLN A 42 2.45 8.05 5.60
N SER A 43 1.56 7.08 5.81
CA SER A 43 1.94 5.78 6.34
C SER A 43 2.86 4.99 5.38
N LEU A 44 2.59 5.07 4.06
CA LEU A 44 3.48 4.52 3.03
C LEU A 44 4.84 5.21 3.01
N LEU A 45 4.88 6.53 3.21
CA LEU A 45 6.13 7.28 3.27
C LEU A 45 6.94 6.92 4.53
N ALA A 46 6.28 6.64 5.65
CA ALA A 46 6.93 6.11 6.85
C ALA A 46 7.52 4.71 6.62
N GLU A 47 6.77 3.82 5.96
CA GLU A 47 7.25 2.47 5.60
C GLU A 47 8.44 2.56 4.63
N TYR A 48 8.36 3.42 3.60
CA TYR A 48 9.50 3.70 2.72
C TYR A 48 10.72 4.19 3.50
N ALA A 49 10.56 5.19 4.36
CA ALA A 49 11.65 5.77 5.14
C ALA A 49 12.31 4.73 6.06
N SER A 50 11.52 3.85 6.65
CA SER A 50 12.02 2.73 7.45
C SER A 50 12.82 1.74 6.60
N THR A 51 12.30 1.33 5.45
CA THR A 51 12.93 0.35 4.55
C THR A 51 14.19 0.92 3.90
N ALA A 52 14.18 2.19 3.51
CA ALA A 52 15.32 2.90 2.89
C ALA A 52 16.34 3.44 3.92
N PHE A 53 16.10 3.25 5.22
CA PHE A 53 16.93 3.81 6.31
C PHE A 53 17.04 5.34 6.29
N ASP A 54 16.04 6.06 5.75
CA ASP A 54 15.93 7.52 5.81
C ASP A 54 15.40 7.96 7.18
N ARG A 55 16.30 8.07 8.14
CA ARG A 55 15.96 8.42 9.53
C ARG A 55 15.33 9.81 9.67
N GLU A 56 15.73 10.77 8.85
CA GLU A 56 15.19 12.12 8.90
C GLU A 56 13.71 12.12 8.50
N LEU A 57 13.39 11.47 7.40
CA LEU A 57 12.01 11.33 6.93
C LEU A 57 11.15 10.51 7.91
N LEU A 58 11.70 9.40 8.45
CA LEU A 58 10.99 8.58 9.44
C LEU A 58 10.69 9.39 10.71
N ASN A 59 11.65 10.17 11.20
CA ASN A 59 11.43 11.07 12.35
C ASN A 59 10.35 12.12 12.06
N THR A 60 10.34 12.68 10.86
CA THR A 60 9.30 13.64 10.45
C THR A 60 7.92 13.00 10.53
N GLN A 61 7.75 11.81 9.99
CA GLN A 61 6.47 11.10 10.01
C GLN A 61 6.09 10.62 11.42
N ARG A 62 7.05 10.16 12.21
CA ARG A 62 6.82 9.80 13.63
C ARG A 62 6.37 11.02 14.45
N ASN A 63 6.99 12.18 14.26
CA ASN A 63 6.59 13.41 14.96
C ASN A 63 5.17 13.84 14.57
N TRP A 64 4.83 13.73 13.30
CA TRP A 64 3.45 13.96 12.86
C TRP A 64 2.47 13.00 13.54
N LEU A 65 2.77 11.70 13.59
CA LEU A 65 1.94 10.71 14.26
C LEU A 65 1.80 10.99 15.76
N ALA A 66 2.87 11.35 16.44
CA ALA A 66 2.86 11.70 17.86
C ALA A 66 1.94 12.92 18.15
N ALA A 67 1.93 13.91 17.26
CA ALA A 67 1.05 15.08 17.38
C ALA A 67 -0.43 14.76 17.11
N ASN A 68 -0.72 13.74 16.31
CA ASN A 68 -2.09 13.34 15.90
C ASN A 68 -2.59 12.08 16.63
N GLN A 69 -1.71 11.36 17.33
CA GLN A 69 -1.93 10.10 18.07
C GLN A 69 -2.23 8.90 17.17
N THR A 70 -2.97 9.07 16.10
CA THR A 70 -3.40 8.03 15.13
C THR A 70 -3.74 8.70 13.81
N THR A 71 -3.70 7.93 12.72
CA THR A 71 -4.18 8.39 11.42
C THR A 71 -5.71 8.39 11.32
N GLY A 72 -6.38 7.62 12.18
CA GLY A 72 -7.82 7.38 12.11
C GLY A 72 -8.22 6.24 11.18
N ASP A 73 -7.25 5.59 10.54
CA ASP A 73 -7.43 4.45 9.63
C ASP A 73 -6.59 3.27 10.13
N LEU A 74 -7.19 2.07 10.16
CA LEU A 74 -6.55 0.87 10.69
C LEU A 74 -5.32 0.46 9.86
N GLY A 75 -5.46 0.44 8.54
CA GLY A 75 -4.38 0.01 7.65
C GLY A 75 -3.18 0.95 7.71
N ASP A 76 -3.45 2.25 7.79
CA ASP A 76 -2.41 3.27 7.91
C ASP A 76 -1.70 3.20 9.28
N ASP A 77 -2.45 3.01 10.36
CA ASP A 77 -1.88 2.86 11.71
C ASP A 77 -1.04 1.57 11.83
N LEU A 78 -1.48 0.45 11.24
CA LEU A 78 -0.70 -0.80 11.18
C LEU A 78 0.60 -0.62 10.37
N ARG A 79 0.55 0.16 9.29
CA ARG A 79 1.74 0.45 8.47
C ARG A 79 2.74 1.32 9.22
N PHE A 80 2.28 2.33 9.97
CA PHE A 80 3.13 3.09 10.89
C PHE A 80 3.74 2.19 11.97
N LEU A 81 2.95 1.32 12.58
CA LEU A 81 3.45 0.36 13.59
C LEU A 81 4.57 -0.50 13.02
N LYS A 82 4.37 -1.06 11.82
CA LYS A 82 5.38 -1.86 11.12
C LYS A 82 6.65 -1.08 10.83
N ALA A 83 6.52 0.16 10.33
CA ALA A 83 7.65 1.03 10.04
C ALA A 83 8.48 1.37 11.29
N LEU A 84 7.83 1.71 12.40
CA LEU A 84 8.49 2.04 13.66
C LEU A 84 9.11 0.80 14.33
N SER A 85 8.39 -0.32 14.36
CA SER A 85 8.88 -1.57 14.97
C SER A 85 10.11 -2.16 14.26
N ALA A 86 10.31 -1.85 12.98
CA ALA A 86 11.46 -2.32 12.21
C ALA A 86 12.76 -1.58 12.52
N GLN A 87 12.72 -0.46 13.25
CA GLN A 87 13.87 0.41 13.44
C GLN A 87 14.22 0.60 14.93
N LYS A 88 15.52 0.51 15.25
CA LYS A 88 16.02 0.79 16.60
C LYS A 88 15.79 2.25 17.00
N GLY A 89 15.34 2.45 18.24
CA GLY A 89 15.10 3.76 18.83
C GLY A 89 13.67 4.26 18.72
N TYR A 90 12.76 3.42 18.21
CA TYR A 90 11.33 3.71 18.10
C TYR A 90 10.46 2.71 18.87
N GLU A 91 11.08 1.92 19.76
CA GLU A 91 10.39 0.85 20.50
C GLU A 91 9.24 1.39 21.38
N VAL A 92 9.46 2.56 22.00
CA VAL A 92 8.43 3.22 22.84
C VAL A 92 7.28 3.71 21.97
N ASP A 93 7.60 4.41 20.86
CA ASP A 93 6.59 4.93 19.93
C ASP A 93 5.74 3.78 19.34
N ALA A 94 6.39 2.66 18.97
CA ALA A 94 5.70 1.48 18.44
C ALA A 94 4.78 0.83 19.49
N MET A 95 5.24 0.72 20.73
CA MET A 95 4.43 0.16 21.82
C MET A 95 3.22 1.03 22.16
N GLU A 96 3.38 2.36 22.21
CA GLU A 96 2.29 3.29 22.44
C GLU A 96 1.25 3.22 21.32
N LEU A 97 1.72 3.22 20.06
CA LEU A 97 0.83 3.07 18.91
C LEU A 97 0.09 1.74 18.92
N GLU A 98 0.78 0.62 19.24
CA GLU A 98 0.14 -0.69 19.37
C GLU A 98 -1.01 -0.67 20.39
N GLN A 99 -0.77 -0.12 21.58
CA GLN A 99 -1.79 -0.02 22.65
C GLN A 99 -3.02 0.77 22.18
N GLN A 100 -2.80 1.92 21.54
CA GLN A 100 -3.87 2.76 21.00
C GLN A 100 -4.66 2.05 19.89
N LEU A 101 -3.94 1.39 18.98
CA LEU A 101 -4.50 0.66 17.85
C LEU A 101 -5.39 -0.51 18.34
N ILE A 102 -4.88 -1.34 19.26
CA ILE A 102 -5.64 -2.46 19.81
C ILE A 102 -6.91 -1.96 20.53
N ALA A 103 -6.78 -0.94 21.36
CA ALA A 103 -7.93 -0.37 22.08
C ALA A 103 -8.99 0.22 21.14
N ARG A 104 -8.57 0.84 20.05
CA ARG A 104 -9.46 1.53 19.12
C ARG A 104 -10.16 0.59 18.14
N TYR A 105 -9.41 -0.32 17.53
CA TYR A 105 -9.91 -1.12 16.39
C TYR A 105 -10.27 -2.56 16.75
N PHE A 106 -9.76 -3.07 17.86
CA PHE A 106 -9.94 -4.49 18.25
C PHE A 106 -10.47 -4.63 19.68
N PRO A 107 -11.63 -4.04 20.01
CA PRO A 107 -12.19 -4.16 21.33
C PRO A 107 -12.38 -5.64 21.72
N GLY A 108 -11.87 -6.02 22.88
CA GLY A 108 -11.85 -7.43 23.32
C GLY A 108 -10.94 -8.35 22.49
N ASN A 109 -9.95 -7.78 21.79
CA ASN A 109 -9.04 -8.49 20.87
C ASN A 109 -9.79 -9.27 19.75
N GLN A 110 -10.82 -8.65 19.20
CA GLN A 110 -11.63 -9.22 18.12
C GLN A 110 -11.89 -8.21 17.01
N LEU A 111 -12.08 -8.72 15.79
CA LEU A 111 -12.58 -7.94 14.67
C LEU A 111 -14.05 -7.60 14.90
N SER A 112 -14.45 -6.36 14.62
CA SER A 112 -15.82 -5.86 14.79
C SER A 112 -16.20 -4.85 13.71
N GLY A 113 -17.50 -4.75 13.43
CA GLY A 113 -18.04 -3.78 12.47
C GLY A 113 -17.64 -4.04 11.02
N LYS A 114 -17.61 -2.97 10.25
CA LYS A 114 -17.16 -2.99 8.84
C LYS A 114 -15.68 -2.72 8.76
N ILE A 115 -14.97 -3.54 8.00
CA ILE A 115 -13.52 -3.52 7.85
C ILE A 115 -13.18 -3.60 6.37
N SER A 116 -12.28 -2.73 5.90
CA SER A 116 -11.64 -2.91 4.60
C SER A 116 -10.63 -4.04 4.68
N LEU A 117 -10.72 -5.01 3.76
CA LEU A 117 -9.75 -6.11 3.73
C LEU A 117 -8.31 -5.63 3.51
N SER A 118 -8.14 -4.53 2.77
CA SER A 118 -6.84 -3.89 2.55
C SER A 118 -6.21 -3.30 3.82
N ASP A 119 -7.01 -3.05 4.87
CA ASP A 119 -6.52 -2.51 6.13
C ASP A 119 -6.03 -3.60 7.08
N LEU A 120 -6.37 -4.86 6.79
CA LEU A 120 -5.87 -6.00 7.55
C LEU A 120 -4.47 -6.39 7.07
N ASP A 121 -3.47 -6.17 7.90
CA ASP A 121 -2.10 -6.63 7.67
C ASP A 121 -1.73 -7.72 8.70
N PRO A 122 -1.84 -9.01 8.34
CA PRO A 122 -1.49 -10.10 9.25
C PRO A 122 -0.02 -10.08 9.66
N SER A 123 0.88 -9.58 8.80
CA SER A 123 2.31 -9.46 9.10
C SER A 123 2.56 -8.43 10.20
N ALA A 124 1.94 -7.26 10.11
CA ALA A 124 2.01 -6.24 11.16
C ALA A 124 1.38 -6.73 12.47
N LEU A 125 0.21 -7.36 12.40
CA LEU A 125 -0.49 -7.90 13.57
C LEU A 125 0.27 -9.05 14.25
N SER A 126 1.02 -9.85 13.50
CA SER A 126 1.82 -10.95 14.10
C SER A 126 2.97 -10.44 14.97
N ALA A 127 3.45 -9.23 14.74
CA ALA A 127 4.48 -8.57 15.52
C ALA A 127 3.94 -7.92 16.81
N THR A 128 2.63 -7.86 17.00
CA THR A 128 1.98 -7.32 18.20
C THR A 128 1.93 -8.34 19.35
N HIS A 129 1.56 -7.86 20.54
CA HIS A 129 1.28 -8.71 21.69
C HIS A 129 -0.07 -9.49 21.59
N SER A 130 -0.74 -9.39 20.44
CA SER A 130 -2.04 -10.03 20.17
C SER A 130 -1.99 -10.93 18.92
N PRO A 131 -1.19 -12.00 18.89
CA PRO A 131 -0.96 -12.83 17.70
C PRO A 131 -2.25 -13.48 17.16
N LYS A 132 -3.26 -13.70 18.00
CA LYS A 132 -4.57 -14.20 17.56
C LYS A 132 -5.27 -13.27 16.58
N LEU A 133 -5.02 -11.97 16.63
CA LEU A 133 -5.56 -11.02 15.67
C LEU A 133 -4.98 -11.23 14.27
N ALA A 134 -3.71 -11.60 14.17
CA ALA A 134 -3.09 -11.94 12.88
C ALA A 134 -3.76 -13.17 12.24
N GLU A 135 -4.04 -14.20 13.05
CA GLU A 135 -4.74 -15.41 12.58
C GLU A 135 -6.18 -15.09 12.13
N GLN A 136 -6.90 -14.28 12.90
CA GLN A 136 -8.24 -13.82 12.54
C GLN A 136 -8.23 -13.01 11.25
N ALA A 137 -7.33 -12.03 11.13
CA ALA A 137 -7.17 -11.20 9.94
C ALA A 137 -6.88 -12.05 8.70
N LEU A 138 -5.92 -12.99 8.80
CA LEU A 138 -5.59 -13.89 7.71
C LEU A 138 -6.79 -14.75 7.28
N SER A 139 -7.50 -15.35 8.25
CA SER A 139 -8.69 -16.15 7.97
C SER A 139 -9.79 -15.34 7.28
N VAL A 140 -10.01 -14.11 7.72
CA VAL A 140 -10.99 -13.21 7.09
C VAL A 140 -10.58 -12.86 5.65
N ILE A 141 -9.31 -12.52 5.42
CA ILE A 141 -8.82 -12.22 4.08
C ILE A 141 -8.97 -13.44 3.16
N GLU A 142 -8.52 -14.61 3.58
CA GLU A 142 -8.59 -15.84 2.76
C GLU A 142 -10.03 -16.21 2.36
N LYS A 143 -11.00 -16.03 3.27
CA LYS A 143 -12.43 -16.25 2.99
C LYS A 143 -13.05 -15.17 2.10
N GLY A 144 -12.41 -14.02 1.99
CA GLY A 144 -12.81 -12.93 1.08
C GLY A 144 -12.41 -13.16 -0.38
N PHE A 145 -11.88 -14.32 -0.73
CA PHE A 145 -11.59 -14.71 -2.10
C PHE A 145 -12.86 -14.84 -2.92
N ILE A 146 -12.93 -14.15 -4.08
CA ILE A 146 -14.14 -14.07 -4.89
C ILE A 146 -14.41 -15.37 -5.62
N GLY A 147 -13.40 -15.94 -6.28
CA GLY A 147 -13.55 -17.21 -7.00
C GLY A 147 -12.52 -17.42 -8.12
N SER A 148 -12.60 -18.59 -8.79
CA SER A 148 -11.64 -18.96 -9.84
C SER A 148 -11.72 -18.09 -11.09
N ASP A 149 -12.90 -17.58 -11.41
CA ASP A 149 -13.13 -16.78 -12.62
C ASP A 149 -12.59 -15.34 -12.48
N PHE A 150 -12.60 -14.82 -11.27
CA PHE A 150 -11.97 -13.56 -10.90
C PHE A 150 -11.21 -13.75 -9.57
N PRO A 151 -9.95 -14.23 -9.61
CA PRO A 151 -9.21 -14.74 -8.45
C PRO A 151 -8.58 -13.62 -7.61
N LEU A 152 -9.40 -12.66 -7.23
CA LEU A 152 -9.09 -11.53 -6.39
C LEU A 152 -10.00 -11.52 -5.14
N TYR A 153 -10.01 -10.43 -4.39
CA TYR A 153 -10.62 -10.36 -3.08
C TYR A 153 -11.64 -9.24 -3.01
N TYR A 154 -12.72 -9.46 -2.27
CA TYR A 154 -13.65 -8.39 -1.90
C TYR A 154 -12.92 -7.27 -1.19
N ASN A 155 -13.46 -6.05 -1.26
CA ASN A 155 -12.86 -4.92 -0.56
C ASN A 155 -13.34 -4.79 0.88
N GLU A 156 -14.56 -5.21 1.22
CA GLU A 156 -15.19 -5.00 2.51
C GLU A 156 -15.69 -6.30 3.14
N TYR A 157 -15.46 -6.42 4.44
CA TYR A 157 -15.99 -7.46 5.31
C TYR A 157 -16.77 -6.82 6.46
N ASN A 158 -17.92 -7.38 6.81
CA ASN A 158 -18.68 -7.03 7.98
C ASN A 158 -18.56 -8.14 9.01
N ALA A 159 -17.82 -7.88 10.08
CA ALA A 159 -17.53 -8.87 11.13
C ALA A 159 -18.79 -9.26 11.91
N ASP A 160 -19.72 -8.31 12.15
CA ASP A 160 -20.94 -8.57 12.92
C ASP A 160 -21.92 -9.46 12.16
N LYS A 161 -21.89 -9.40 10.81
CA LYS A 161 -22.72 -10.20 9.90
C LYS A 161 -22.01 -11.41 9.31
N ASN A 162 -20.68 -11.52 9.51
CA ASN A 162 -19.82 -12.51 8.88
C ASN A 162 -20.04 -12.58 7.36
N SER A 163 -20.01 -11.44 6.68
CA SER A 163 -20.32 -11.34 5.26
C SER A 163 -19.39 -10.38 4.52
N TYR A 164 -19.13 -10.70 3.25
CA TYR A 164 -18.38 -9.86 2.33
C TYR A 164 -19.34 -9.09 1.46
N SER A 165 -18.99 -7.85 1.11
CA SER A 165 -19.85 -6.96 0.36
C SER A 165 -19.15 -6.29 -0.81
N GLY A 166 -19.97 -5.92 -1.80
CA GLY A 166 -19.60 -5.19 -2.98
C GLY A 166 -19.92 -5.94 -4.27
N GLN A 167 -20.50 -5.22 -5.22
CA GLN A 167 -20.72 -5.70 -6.59
C GLN A 167 -19.50 -5.39 -7.48
N THR A 168 -18.61 -4.54 -6.99
CA THR A 168 -17.40 -4.13 -7.68
C THR A 168 -16.20 -4.21 -6.75
N VAL A 169 -15.03 -4.35 -7.34
CA VAL A 169 -13.74 -4.47 -6.68
C VAL A 169 -12.86 -3.30 -7.08
N ASP A 170 -12.51 -2.45 -6.13
CA ASP A 170 -11.44 -1.47 -6.26
C ASP A 170 -10.09 -2.18 -6.27
N MET A 171 -9.34 -2.00 -7.35
CA MET A 171 -8.11 -2.76 -7.54
C MET A 171 -6.97 -2.29 -6.66
N THR A 172 -6.94 -1.02 -6.27
CA THR A 172 -5.94 -0.54 -5.31
C THR A 172 -6.09 -1.28 -3.97
N GLN A 173 -7.33 -1.40 -3.48
CA GLN A 173 -7.60 -2.13 -2.24
C GLN A 173 -7.36 -3.63 -2.40
N SER A 174 -7.85 -4.26 -3.47
CA SER A 174 -7.69 -5.70 -3.67
C SER A 174 -6.22 -6.10 -3.83
N LEU A 175 -5.41 -5.31 -4.56
CA LEU A 175 -3.97 -5.56 -4.69
C LEU A 175 -3.20 -5.31 -3.38
N MET A 176 -3.61 -4.34 -2.56
CA MET A 176 -3.05 -4.17 -1.22
C MET A 176 -3.33 -5.41 -0.36
N THR A 177 -4.56 -5.95 -0.43
CA THR A 177 -4.91 -7.22 0.25
C THR A 177 -4.03 -8.37 -0.24
N VAL A 178 -3.81 -8.50 -1.55
CA VAL A 178 -2.92 -9.53 -2.13
C VAL A 178 -1.47 -9.31 -1.69
N TYR A 179 -1.01 -8.07 -1.57
CA TYR A 179 0.33 -7.77 -1.06
C TYR A 179 0.51 -8.22 0.40
N HIS A 180 -0.47 -7.98 1.27
CA HIS A 180 -0.46 -8.49 2.64
C HIS A 180 -0.47 -10.03 2.71
N LEU A 181 -1.19 -10.69 1.79
CA LEU A 181 -1.13 -12.16 1.64
C LEU A 181 0.24 -12.62 1.15
N ALA A 182 0.88 -11.87 0.24
CA ALA A 182 2.23 -12.18 -0.26
C ALA A 182 3.25 -12.14 0.88
N GLN A 183 3.22 -11.13 1.71
CA GLN A 183 4.06 -11.01 2.92
C GLN A 183 3.82 -12.14 3.93
N SER A 184 2.65 -12.74 3.91
CA SER A 184 2.29 -13.91 4.75
C SER A 184 2.51 -15.26 4.04
N GLY A 185 3.02 -15.27 2.80
CA GLY A 185 3.24 -16.50 2.02
C GLY A 185 1.95 -17.21 1.60
N LYS A 186 0.83 -16.49 1.45
CA LYS A 186 -0.53 -17.03 1.27
C LYS A 186 -1.20 -16.66 -0.05
N VAL A 187 -0.46 -16.14 -1.03
CA VAL A 187 -1.04 -15.81 -2.34
C VAL A 187 -1.39 -17.07 -3.13
N LYS A 188 -2.59 -17.08 -3.70
CA LYS A 188 -3.04 -18.19 -4.57
C LYS A 188 -2.36 -18.15 -5.94
N LYS A 189 -2.03 -19.32 -6.48
CA LYS A 189 -1.46 -19.45 -7.83
C LYS A 189 -2.37 -18.84 -8.91
N SER A 190 -3.68 -18.98 -8.76
CA SER A 190 -4.67 -18.38 -9.67
C SER A 190 -4.61 -16.84 -9.66
N THR A 191 -4.39 -16.21 -8.51
CA THR A 191 -4.20 -14.77 -8.39
C THR A 191 -2.93 -14.33 -9.14
N LEU A 192 -1.81 -15.01 -8.93
CA LEU A 192 -0.57 -14.71 -9.65
C LEU A 192 -0.71 -14.89 -11.16
N GLN A 193 -1.39 -15.94 -11.59
CA GLN A 193 -1.63 -16.16 -13.02
C GLN A 193 -2.51 -15.07 -13.62
N TRP A 194 -3.55 -14.64 -12.91
CA TRP A 194 -4.38 -13.52 -13.35
C TRP A 194 -3.57 -12.24 -13.51
N LEU A 195 -2.70 -11.91 -12.53
CA LEU A 195 -1.82 -10.75 -12.60
C LEU A 195 -0.86 -10.82 -13.80
N LYS A 196 -0.25 -11.99 -14.05
CA LYS A 196 0.61 -12.20 -15.22
C LYS A 196 -0.14 -11.94 -16.53
N ASN A 197 -1.31 -12.53 -16.67
CA ASN A 197 -2.14 -12.35 -17.87
C ASN A 197 -2.55 -10.87 -18.05
N ALA A 198 -2.87 -10.17 -16.96
CA ALA A 198 -3.26 -8.77 -17.02
C ALA A 198 -2.11 -7.86 -17.47
N VAL A 199 -0.91 -8.03 -16.91
CA VAL A 199 0.26 -7.18 -17.28
C VAL A 199 0.80 -7.51 -18.69
N GLU A 200 0.62 -8.73 -19.17
CA GLU A 200 0.99 -9.15 -20.52
C GLU A 200 -0.06 -8.77 -21.58
N GLY A 201 -1.29 -8.51 -21.16
CA GLY A 201 -2.42 -8.19 -22.02
C GLY A 201 -2.86 -6.73 -21.94
N ASP A 202 -4.13 -6.55 -21.58
CA ASP A 202 -4.78 -5.22 -21.58
C ASP A 202 -4.44 -4.32 -20.40
N GLY A 203 -3.61 -4.76 -19.47
CA GLY A 203 -3.26 -4.06 -18.25
C GLY A 203 -4.28 -4.24 -17.12
N ILE A 204 -3.99 -3.60 -15.97
CA ILE A 204 -4.85 -3.65 -14.79
C ILE A 204 -5.66 -2.35 -14.72
N ARG A 205 -6.99 -2.47 -14.68
CA ARG A 205 -7.90 -1.32 -14.59
C ARG A 205 -8.23 -1.00 -13.13
N ALA A 206 -8.68 0.24 -12.89
CA ALA A 206 -8.93 0.73 -11.53
C ALA A 206 -10.05 -0.01 -10.81
N ARG A 207 -11.06 -0.55 -11.53
CA ARG A 207 -12.18 -1.28 -10.93
C ARG A 207 -12.78 -2.32 -11.85
N TYR A 208 -13.13 -3.45 -11.26
CA TYR A 208 -13.83 -4.55 -11.90
C TYR A 208 -15.14 -4.89 -11.17
N THR A 209 -16.07 -5.51 -11.86
CA THR A 209 -17.18 -6.23 -11.22
C THR A 209 -16.66 -7.53 -10.61
N THR A 210 -17.43 -8.13 -9.71
CA THR A 210 -17.04 -9.42 -9.08
C THR A 210 -17.01 -10.61 -10.05
N ASP A 211 -17.58 -10.46 -11.25
CA ASP A 211 -17.44 -11.43 -12.36
C ASP A 211 -16.29 -11.09 -13.33
N GLY A 212 -15.41 -10.13 -12.95
CA GLY A 212 -14.17 -9.84 -13.67
C GLY A 212 -14.29 -8.91 -14.87
N LYS A 213 -15.43 -8.21 -15.05
CA LYS A 213 -15.59 -7.21 -16.12
C LYS A 213 -15.15 -5.83 -15.67
N VAL A 214 -14.48 -5.10 -16.55
CA VAL A 214 -14.09 -3.72 -16.29
C VAL A 214 -15.32 -2.83 -16.12
N VAL A 215 -15.36 -2.06 -15.04
CA VAL A 215 -16.40 -1.05 -14.85
C VAL A 215 -16.09 0.16 -15.72
N ALA A 216 -16.95 0.49 -16.68
CA ALA A 216 -16.70 1.48 -17.74
C ALA A 216 -16.17 2.84 -17.24
N LYS A 217 -16.72 3.36 -16.15
CA LYS A 217 -16.28 4.63 -15.52
C LYS A 217 -14.85 4.56 -14.99
N TYR A 218 -14.35 3.36 -14.68
CA TYR A 218 -13.04 3.10 -14.06
C TYR A 218 -12.09 2.34 -15.00
N ASN A 219 -12.32 2.46 -16.31
CA ASN A 219 -11.47 1.87 -17.35
C ASN A 219 -10.22 2.72 -17.59
N TYR A 220 -9.38 2.81 -16.57
CA TYR A 220 -8.08 3.47 -16.62
C TYR A 220 -7.06 2.75 -15.72
N GLU A 221 -5.80 2.95 -16.02
CA GLU A 221 -4.66 2.43 -15.29
C GLU A 221 -4.11 3.48 -14.32
N MET A 222 -3.40 3.02 -13.27
CA MET A 222 -2.68 3.90 -12.33
C MET A 222 -1.31 3.28 -12.02
N PRO A 223 -0.26 4.10 -11.81
CA PRO A 223 1.07 3.61 -11.44
C PRO A 223 1.05 2.73 -10.20
N ALA A 224 0.23 3.05 -9.20
CA ALA A 224 0.12 2.27 -7.97
C ALA A 224 -0.37 0.83 -8.20
N LEU A 225 -1.19 0.55 -9.21
CA LEU A 225 -1.63 -0.82 -9.51
C LEU A 225 -0.45 -1.69 -9.94
N TYR A 226 0.43 -1.14 -10.75
CA TYR A 226 1.65 -1.82 -11.20
C TYR A 226 2.71 -1.85 -10.10
N GLY A 227 2.82 -0.82 -9.28
CA GLY A 227 3.69 -0.80 -8.12
C GLY A 227 3.31 -1.88 -7.09
N LEU A 228 2.03 -2.01 -6.75
CA LEU A 228 1.53 -3.06 -5.87
C LEU A 228 1.76 -4.45 -6.48
N THR A 229 1.54 -4.61 -7.80
CA THR A 229 1.83 -5.88 -8.50
C THR A 229 3.32 -6.21 -8.46
N ALA A 230 4.20 -5.21 -8.60
CA ALA A 230 5.64 -5.38 -8.46
C ALA A 230 6.03 -5.82 -7.04
N LEU A 231 5.45 -5.22 -5.99
CA LEU A 231 5.67 -5.63 -4.60
C LEU A 231 5.20 -7.06 -4.35
N ILE A 232 4.03 -7.46 -4.85
CA ILE A 232 3.54 -8.83 -4.79
C ILE A 232 4.52 -9.79 -5.48
N ALA A 233 5.03 -9.41 -6.64
CA ALA A 233 5.97 -10.23 -7.41
C ALA A 233 7.32 -10.39 -6.69
N LEU A 234 7.82 -9.34 -6.01
CA LEU A 234 9.02 -9.42 -5.18
C LEU A 234 8.85 -10.42 -4.04
N GLU A 235 7.74 -10.31 -3.28
CA GLU A 235 7.45 -11.19 -2.14
C GLU A 235 7.25 -12.67 -2.56
N THR A 236 6.73 -12.89 -3.76
CA THR A 236 6.44 -14.24 -4.26
C THR A 236 7.55 -14.82 -5.16
N GLY A 237 8.61 -14.07 -5.42
CA GLY A 237 9.73 -14.49 -6.26
C GLY A 237 9.42 -14.56 -7.76
N GLU A 238 8.36 -13.89 -8.22
CA GLU A 238 7.86 -13.91 -9.61
C GLU A 238 8.61 -12.88 -10.49
N LYS A 239 9.84 -13.21 -10.90
CA LYS A 239 10.78 -12.30 -11.58
C LYS A 239 10.22 -11.66 -12.85
N SER A 240 9.53 -12.43 -13.71
CA SER A 240 8.95 -11.91 -14.96
C SER A 240 7.81 -10.92 -14.66
N LEU A 241 6.93 -11.27 -13.72
CA LEU A 241 5.84 -10.39 -13.29
C LEU A 241 6.40 -9.09 -12.70
N PHE A 242 7.46 -9.18 -11.88
CA PHE A 242 8.14 -8.00 -11.34
C PHE A 242 8.67 -7.08 -12.44
N ALA A 243 9.45 -7.62 -13.38
CA ALA A 243 10.08 -6.83 -14.44
C ALA A 243 9.04 -6.11 -15.31
N GLN A 244 7.97 -6.79 -15.69
CA GLN A 244 6.90 -6.22 -16.49
C GLN A 244 6.10 -5.16 -15.72
N SER A 245 5.76 -5.44 -14.47
CA SER A 245 5.04 -4.48 -13.62
C SER A 245 5.87 -3.22 -13.35
N LEU A 246 7.16 -3.37 -13.10
CA LEU A 246 8.08 -2.24 -12.93
C LEU A 246 8.12 -1.37 -14.19
N LEU A 247 8.23 -1.98 -15.36
CA LEU A 247 8.24 -1.26 -16.64
C LEU A 247 6.95 -0.47 -16.84
N LEU A 248 5.79 -1.08 -16.58
CA LEU A 248 4.49 -0.42 -16.71
C LEU A 248 4.33 0.74 -15.71
N MET A 249 4.81 0.58 -14.48
CA MET A 249 4.85 1.65 -13.48
C MET A 249 5.74 2.81 -13.97
N GLU A 250 6.96 2.51 -14.42
CA GLU A 250 7.95 3.49 -14.87
C GLU A 250 7.49 4.32 -16.08
N ASN A 251 6.61 3.78 -16.93
CA ASN A 251 6.05 4.51 -18.07
C ASN A 251 5.31 5.81 -17.68
N SER A 252 4.93 5.95 -16.42
CA SER A 252 4.24 7.14 -15.89
C SER A 252 5.18 8.13 -15.20
N ARG A 253 6.48 7.83 -15.09
CA ARG A 253 7.46 8.68 -14.39
C ARG A 253 8.08 9.72 -15.29
N THR A 254 8.22 10.95 -14.79
CA THR A 254 8.96 12.03 -15.47
C THR A 254 10.46 11.86 -15.23
N PHE A 255 11.25 11.87 -16.32
CA PHE A 255 12.70 11.60 -16.32
C PHE A 255 13.57 12.84 -16.58
N SER A 256 13.02 14.01 -16.63
CA SER A 256 13.79 15.20 -16.97
C SER A 256 14.26 15.95 -15.74
N SER A 257 15.57 16.03 -15.52
CA SER A 257 16.16 16.76 -14.40
C SER A 257 15.91 18.27 -14.44
N SER A 258 15.54 18.82 -15.60
CA SER A 258 15.16 20.22 -15.77
C SER A 258 13.66 20.47 -15.54
N ASP A 259 12.85 19.41 -15.45
CA ASP A 259 11.41 19.51 -15.20
C ASP A 259 11.15 19.63 -13.70
N LYS A 260 10.26 20.56 -13.31
CA LYS A 260 9.81 20.68 -11.91
C LYS A 260 9.16 19.41 -11.37
N ASN A 261 8.64 18.56 -12.25
CA ASN A 261 7.99 17.29 -11.92
C ASN A 261 8.95 16.10 -12.05
N ASN A 262 10.27 16.32 -12.13
CA ASN A 262 11.23 15.22 -12.22
C ASN A 262 11.03 14.22 -11.09
N GLY A 263 10.94 12.95 -11.45
CA GLY A 263 10.68 11.84 -10.51
C GLY A 263 9.19 11.60 -10.20
N ALA A 264 8.28 12.50 -10.60
CA ALA A 264 6.87 12.34 -10.38
C ALA A 264 6.24 11.27 -11.28
N PHE A 265 5.34 10.47 -10.72
CA PHE A 265 4.42 9.61 -11.45
C PHE A 265 3.13 10.37 -11.71
N THR A 266 2.80 10.58 -12.98
CA THR A 266 1.63 11.36 -13.37
C THR A 266 0.73 10.61 -14.33
N THR A 267 -0.57 10.67 -14.10
CA THR A 267 -1.60 10.16 -15.00
C THR A 267 -2.67 11.21 -15.20
N LYS A 268 -3.02 11.50 -16.45
CA LYS A 268 -4.02 12.53 -16.78
C LYS A 268 -3.81 13.85 -16.01
N ASN A 269 -2.56 14.30 -15.96
CA ASN A 269 -2.11 15.50 -15.24
C ASN A 269 -2.34 15.46 -13.72
N SER A 270 -2.45 14.28 -13.13
CA SER A 270 -2.58 14.08 -11.69
C SER A 270 -1.35 13.37 -11.12
N ASP A 271 -0.77 13.94 -10.09
CA ASP A 271 0.40 13.48 -9.35
C ASP A 271 0.00 12.92 -7.98
N LYS A 272 -0.91 11.99 -7.93
CA LYS A 272 -1.43 11.43 -6.66
C LYS A 272 -0.30 10.98 -5.75
N ALA A 273 -0.32 11.43 -4.49
CA ALA A 273 0.68 11.09 -3.48
C ALA A 273 0.77 9.57 -3.25
N PHE A 274 -0.36 8.87 -3.30
CA PHE A 274 -0.40 7.42 -3.17
C PHE A 274 0.45 6.72 -4.24
N ASP A 275 0.35 7.14 -5.51
CA ASP A 275 1.15 6.58 -6.61
C ASP A 275 2.65 6.76 -6.36
N GLN A 276 3.07 7.96 -5.92
CA GLN A 276 4.46 8.27 -5.60
C GLN A 276 4.99 7.37 -4.47
N CYS A 277 4.21 7.25 -3.39
CA CYS A 277 4.63 6.49 -2.20
C CYS A 277 4.69 4.98 -2.45
N ILE A 278 3.79 4.42 -3.26
CA ILE A 278 3.88 3.02 -3.70
C ILE A 278 5.13 2.81 -4.54
N ALA A 279 5.45 3.71 -5.48
CA ALA A 279 6.66 3.61 -6.29
C ALA A 279 7.93 3.67 -5.43
N LEU A 280 7.98 4.58 -4.44
CA LEU A 280 9.07 4.65 -3.47
C LEU A 280 9.24 3.34 -2.71
N LEU A 281 8.14 2.72 -2.29
CA LEU A 281 8.18 1.43 -1.59
C LEU A 281 8.71 0.32 -2.50
N VAL A 282 8.36 0.31 -3.79
CA VAL A 282 8.95 -0.61 -4.78
C VAL A 282 10.46 -0.45 -4.83
N TYR A 283 10.95 0.78 -5.01
CA TYR A 283 12.40 1.05 -5.08
C TYR A 283 13.15 0.64 -3.82
N ALA A 284 12.56 0.85 -2.65
CA ALA A 284 13.18 0.50 -1.37
C ALA A 284 13.30 -1.02 -1.15
N ASN A 285 12.48 -1.82 -1.85
CA ASN A 285 12.47 -3.28 -1.74
C ASN A 285 13.23 -3.99 -2.89
N MET A 286 13.81 -3.25 -3.83
CA MET A 286 14.65 -3.80 -4.92
C MET A 286 16.08 -4.09 -4.46
#